data_11873cfba7b0939709a4e33f276b2569
#
_entry.id   11873cfba7b0939709a4e33f276b2569
#
_cell.length_a   1.000
_cell.length_b   1.000
_cell.length_c   1.000
_cell.angle_alpha   90.00
_cell.angle_beta   90.00
_cell.angle_gamma   90.00
#
_symmetry.space_group_name_H-M   'P 1'
#
loop_
_entity.id
_entity.type
_entity.pdbx_description
1 polymer ?
#
loop_
_entity_poly.entity_id
_entity_poly.type
_entity_poly.pdbx_seq_one_letter_code
_entity_poly.pdbx_strand_id
1 'polypeptide(L)'
;MWELYAMWTWCAAFFADVLRAHGVLRFQRDASFGAFAVIGAGAFGCWAGGQLGDRWGRTRTAALAMAVSGACALVIGWAELPVSVVLCIGVIWGISVVADSAQFSAMVTELGDQAYVGTALTVQLAVGFTLTVVTIWLVPVLRDRLGWHAALGMLAIGPVLGVASMLRLKNLPEASQIANGRG
;
A
#
# COMPACT_ATOMS: atom_id res chain seq x y z
N MET A 1 3.99 -1.44 -4.89
CA MET A 1 4.60 -2.77 -4.70
C MET A 1 5.51 -2.86 -3.49
N TRP A 2 6.38 -1.90 -3.20
CA TRP A 2 7.25 -1.87 -2.00
C TRP A 2 6.50 -2.20 -0.70
N GLU A 3 5.35 -1.60 -0.47
CA GLU A 3 4.53 -1.73 0.73
C GLU A 3 3.54 -2.89 0.66
N LEU A 4 2.80 -3.00 -0.44
CA LEU A 4 1.64 -3.88 -0.61
C LEU A 4 1.94 -5.34 -0.29
N TYR A 5 2.92 -5.92 -0.96
CA TYR A 5 3.21 -7.36 -0.80
C TYR A 5 3.88 -7.68 0.54
N ALA A 6 4.69 -6.76 1.08
CA ALA A 6 5.26 -6.92 2.41
C ALA A 6 4.15 -6.90 3.47
N MET A 7 3.19 -5.97 3.36
CA MET A 7 2.02 -5.91 4.23
C MET A 7 1.21 -7.20 4.13
N TRP A 8 0.87 -7.67 2.94
CA TRP A 8 0.12 -8.91 2.76
C TRP A 8 0.82 -10.13 3.35
N THR A 9 2.13 -10.24 3.16
CA THR A 9 2.94 -11.37 3.66
C THR A 9 2.98 -11.40 5.17
N TRP A 10 3.14 -10.25 5.82
CA TRP A 10 3.41 -10.18 7.26
C TRP A 10 2.19 -9.81 8.11
N CYS A 11 1.06 -9.43 7.49
CA CYS A 11 -0.16 -9.00 8.17
C CYS A 11 -0.67 -10.04 9.19
N ALA A 12 -0.77 -11.32 8.80
CA ALA A 12 -1.24 -12.38 9.68
C ALA A 12 -0.28 -12.61 10.86
N ALA A 13 1.04 -12.58 10.63
CA ALA A 13 2.03 -12.73 11.69
C ALA A 13 2.00 -11.54 12.66
N PHE A 14 1.87 -10.33 12.15
CA PHE A 14 1.71 -9.13 12.96
C PHE A 14 0.47 -9.20 13.85
N PHE A 15 -0.70 -9.51 13.28
CA PHE A 15 -1.93 -9.67 14.08
C PHE A 15 -1.83 -10.79 15.09
N ALA A 16 -1.16 -11.91 14.77
CA ALA A 16 -0.96 -13.00 15.71
C ALA A 16 -0.14 -12.56 16.94
N ASP A 17 0.92 -11.78 16.73
CA ASP A 17 1.74 -11.25 17.81
C ASP A 17 0.97 -10.22 18.66
N VAL A 18 0.20 -9.32 18.02
CA VAL A 18 -0.66 -8.36 18.74
C VAL A 18 -1.72 -9.08 19.58
N LEU A 19 -2.46 -10.03 19.01
CA LEU A 19 -3.51 -10.76 19.72
C LEU A 19 -2.94 -11.61 20.86
N ARG A 20 -1.77 -12.22 20.66
CA ARG A 20 -1.05 -12.97 21.69
C ARG A 20 -0.67 -12.06 22.87
N ALA A 21 -0.15 -10.85 22.58
CA ALA A 21 0.22 -9.89 23.61
C ALA A 21 -0.99 -9.42 24.44
N HIS A 22 -2.19 -9.39 23.84
CA HIS A 22 -3.44 -9.07 24.53
C HIS A 22 -4.13 -10.29 25.18
N GLY A 23 -3.49 -11.47 25.22
CA GLY A 23 -4.01 -12.65 25.91
C GLY A 23 -5.16 -13.36 25.19
N VAL A 24 -5.35 -13.16 23.88
CA VAL A 24 -6.42 -13.82 23.12
C VAL A 24 -6.08 -15.30 22.91
N LEU A 25 -6.94 -16.21 23.40
CA LEU A 25 -6.67 -17.66 23.38
C LEU A 25 -6.57 -18.25 21.96
N ARG A 26 -7.36 -17.74 21.03
CA ARG A 26 -7.40 -18.24 19.62
C ARG A 26 -6.69 -17.30 18.65
N PHE A 27 -5.60 -16.68 19.10
CA PHE A 27 -4.89 -15.61 18.39
C PHE A 27 -4.52 -15.97 16.94
N GLN A 28 -4.13 -17.20 16.64
CA GLN A 28 -3.75 -17.60 15.26
C GLN A 28 -4.94 -17.56 14.31
N ARG A 29 -6.08 -18.11 14.74
CA ARG A 29 -7.30 -18.12 13.95
C ARG A 29 -7.82 -16.71 13.73
N ASP A 30 -7.88 -15.94 14.81
CA ASP A 30 -8.43 -14.59 14.78
C ASP A 30 -7.52 -13.63 13.98
N ALA A 31 -6.19 -13.84 14.04
CA ALA A 31 -5.23 -13.15 13.18
C ALA A 31 -5.43 -13.44 11.69
N SER A 32 -5.73 -14.69 11.34
CA SER A 32 -6.01 -15.06 9.94
C SER A 32 -7.29 -14.39 9.43
N PHE A 33 -8.35 -14.31 10.25
CA PHE A 33 -9.56 -13.56 9.91
C PHE A 33 -9.30 -12.05 9.79
N GLY A 34 -8.50 -11.48 10.69
CA GLY A 34 -8.07 -10.08 10.60
C GLY A 34 -7.30 -9.79 9.30
N ALA A 35 -6.31 -10.62 8.99
CA ALA A 35 -5.55 -10.50 7.75
C ALA A 35 -6.45 -10.66 6.50
N PHE A 36 -7.37 -11.64 6.51
CA PHE A 36 -8.34 -11.81 5.44
C PHE A 36 -9.23 -10.56 5.25
N ALA A 37 -9.71 -9.97 6.35
CA ALA A 37 -10.52 -8.75 6.29
C ALA A 37 -9.73 -7.56 5.72
N VAL A 38 -8.48 -7.39 6.14
CA VAL A 38 -7.58 -6.33 5.65
C VAL A 38 -7.29 -6.48 4.17
N ILE A 39 -6.91 -7.69 3.73
CA ILE A 39 -6.60 -7.97 2.32
C ILE A 39 -7.87 -7.88 1.47
N GLY A 40 -8.98 -8.43 1.95
CA GLY A 40 -10.28 -8.39 1.28
C GLY A 40 -10.83 -6.97 1.11
N ALA A 41 -10.58 -6.09 2.09
CA ALA A 41 -10.94 -4.67 2.01
C ALA A 41 -10.26 -3.94 0.85
N GLY A 42 -9.12 -4.45 0.38
CA GLY A 42 -8.43 -3.96 -0.82
C GLY A 42 -9.29 -4.01 -2.09
N ALA A 43 -10.24 -4.93 -2.19
CA ALA A 43 -11.19 -4.96 -3.31
C ALA A 43 -12.04 -3.69 -3.36
N PHE A 44 -12.50 -3.20 -2.21
CA PHE A 44 -13.18 -1.91 -2.13
C PHE A 44 -12.24 -0.75 -2.47
N GLY A 45 -10.97 -0.83 -2.03
CA GLY A 45 -9.94 0.13 -2.39
C GLY A 45 -9.71 0.24 -3.90
N CYS A 46 -9.67 -0.89 -4.60
CA CYS A 46 -9.54 -0.94 -6.06
C CYS A 46 -10.72 -0.25 -6.75
N TRP A 47 -11.95 -0.57 -6.34
CA TRP A 47 -13.16 0.05 -6.89
C TRP A 47 -13.23 1.56 -6.59
N ALA A 48 -13.05 1.95 -5.33
CA ALA A 48 -13.09 3.35 -4.92
C ALA A 48 -11.95 4.18 -5.55
N GLY A 49 -10.74 3.61 -5.60
CA GLY A 49 -9.59 4.23 -6.25
C GLY A 49 -9.84 4.49 -7.73
N GLY A 50 -10.44 3.55 -8.46
CA GLY A 50 -10.85 3.75 -9.85
C GLY A 50 -11.82 4.91 -10.01
N GLN A 51 -12.91 4.91 -9.25
CA GLN A 51 -13.94 5.98 -9.26
C GLN A 51 -13.36 7.36 -8.91
N LEU A 52 -12.51 7.42 -7.89
CA LEU A 52 -11.86 8.66 -7.47
C LEU A 52 -10.84 9.13 -8.51
N GLY A 53 -10.07 8.22 -9.09
CA GLY A 53 -9.11 8.53 -10.15
C GLY A 53 -9.76 9.16 -11.37
N ASP A 54 -10.93 8.65 -11.76
CA ASP A 54 -11.69 9.21 -12.88
C ASP A 54 -12.34 10.58 -12.59
N ARG A 55 -12.67 10.84 -11.29
CA ARG A 55 -13.33 12.10 -10.88
C ARG A 55 -12.35 13.21 -10.46
N TRP A 56 -11.34 12.86 -9.66
CA TRP A 56 -10.42 13.83 -9.03
C TRP A 56 -9.07 13.92 -9.73
N GLY A 57 -8.83 12.99 -10.67
CA GLY A 57 -7.55 12.81 -11.33
C GLY A 57 -6.70 11.71 -10.69
N ARG A 58 -5.92 11.03 -11.54
CA ARG A 58 -5.16 9.85 -11.11
C ARG A 58 -4.01 10.20 -10.16
N THR A 59 -3.31 11.31 -10.42
CA THR A 59 -2.16 11.75 -9.59
C THR A 59 -2.58 12.13 -8.18
N ARG A 60 -3.71 12.84 -8.04
CA ARG A 60 -4.24 13.23 -6.71
C ARG A 60 -4.74 12.02 -5.94
N THR A 61 -5.47 11.13 -6.61
CA THR A 61 -6.00 9.91 -5.98
C THR A 61 -4.88 9.00 -5.52
N ALA A 62 -3.85 8.78 -6.35
CA ALA A 62 -2.68 8.00 -5.99
C ALA A 62 -1.91 8.64 -4.83
N ALA A 63 -1.67 9.96 -4.86
CA ALA A 63 -0.99 10.67 -3.78
C ALA A 63 -1.74 10.57 -2.45
N LEU A 64 -3.08 10.74 -2.46
CA LEU A 64 -3.90 10.61 -1.26
C LEU A 64 -3.87 9.17 -0.71
N ALA A 65 -4.07 8.18 -1.58
CA ALA A 65 -4.04 6.77 -1.18
C ALA A 65 -2.70 6.40 -0.55
N MET A 66 -1.57 6.80 -1.17
CA MET A 66 -0.24 6.60 -0.61
C MET A 66 0.00 7.36 0.69
N ALA A 67 -0.49 8.58 0.83
CA ALA A 67 -0.37 9.33 2.09
C ALA A 67 -1.11 8.64 3.23
N VAL A 68 -2.32 8.13 2.97
CA VAL A 68 -3.10 7.38 3.96
C VAL A 68 -2.42 6.05 4.30
N SER A 69 -1.97 5.27 3.29
CA SER A 69 -1.32 3.99 3.52
C SER A 69 0.00 4.16 4.29
N GLY A 70 0.83 5.13 3.93
CA GLY A 70 2.06 5.45 4.64
C GLY A 70 1.83 5.88 6.10
N ALA A 71 0.77 6.67 6.35
CA ALA A 71 0.39 7.03 7.72
C ALA A 71 -0.04 5.80 8.53
N CYS A 72 -0.82 4.89 7.93
CA CYS A 72 -1.19 3.63 8.57
C CYS A 72 0.05 2.78 8.90
N ALA A 73 1.00 2.65 7.97
CA ALA A 73 2.24 1.91 8.17
C ALA A 73 3.08 2.46 9.34
N LEU A 74 3.13 3.80 9.51
CA LEU A 74 3.85 4.44 10.62
C LEU A 74 3.19 4.22 11.98
N VAL A 75 1.86 4.07 12.03
CA VAL A 75 1.11 4.05 13.28
C VAL A 75 0.78 2.62 13.75
N ILE A 76 0.49 1.71 12.84
CA ILE A 76 -0.08 0.39 13.16
C ILE A 76 0.84 -0.49 14.02
N GLY A 77 2.15 -0.34 13.89
CA GLY A 77 3.16 -1.18 14.56
C GLY A 77 3.39 -0.90 16.04
N TRP A 78 2.69 0.07 16.64
CA TRP A 78 2.83 0.39 18.06
C TRP A 78 2.05 -0.59 18.93
N ALA A 79 2.76 -1.31 19.78
CA ALA A 79 2.25 -2.43 20.57
C ALA A 79 1.18 -2.06 21.62
N GLU A 80 1.06 -0.78 21.99
CA GLU A 80 0.14 -0.30 23.02
C GLU A 80 -1.28 -0.03 22.50
N LEU A 81 -1.50 -0.17 21.19
CA LEU A 81 -2.81 0.10 20.59
C LEU A 81 -3.80 -1.04 20.90
N PRO A 82 -5.06 -0.72 21.26
CA PRO A 82 -6.11 -1.71 21.39
C PRO A 82 -6.30 -2.51 20.10
N VAL A 83 -6.62 -3.81 20.22
CA VAL A 83 -6.82 -4.72 19.08
C VAL A 83 -7.82 -4.16 18.04
N SER A 84 -8.91 -3.56 18.52
CA SER A 84 -9.91 -2.93 17.64
C SER A 84 -9.35 -1.78 16.80
N VAL A 85 -8.48 -0.96 17.40
CA VAL A 85 -7.82 0.16 16.72
C VAL A 85 -6.84 -0.37 15.68
N VAL A 86 -6.02 -1.38 16.04
CA VAL A 86 -5.10 -2.04 15.11
C VAL A 86 -5.84 -2.62 13.91
N LEU A 87 -7.00 -3.29 14.15
CA LEU A 87 -7.81 -3.83 13.07
C LEU A 87 -8.41 -2.74 12.18
N CYS A 88 -8.93 -1.66 12.75
CA CYS A 88 -9.45 -0.51 11.99
C CYS A 88 -8.36 0.13 11.12
N ILE A 89 -7.18 0.39 11.68
CA ILE A 89 -6.04 0.92 10.93
C ILE A 89 -5.64 -0.06 9.82
N GLY A 90 -5.61 -1.36 10.12
CA GLY A 90 -5.29 -2.41 9.15
C GLY A 90 -6.27 -2.42 7.96
N VAL A 91 -7.58 -2.30 8.21
CA VAL A 91 -8.59 -2.22 7.14
C VAL A 91 -8.43 -0.97 6.29
N ILE A 92 -8.21 0.20 6.91
CA ILE A 92 -7.94 1.46 6.19
C ILE A 92 -6.66 1.31 5.35
N TRP A 93 -5.63 0.68 5.90
CA TRP A 93 -4.39 0.39 5.20
C TRP A 93 -4.62 -0.54 4.01
N GLY A 94 -5.37 -1.64 4.19
CA GLY A 94 -5.71 -2.58 3.12
C GLY A 94 -6.46 -1.91 1.96
N ILE A 95 -7.39 -1.00 2.25
CA ILE A 95 -8.12 -0.20 1.26
C ILE A 95 -7.15 0.73 0.50
N SER A 96 -6.36 1.51 1.24
CA SER A 96 -5.53 2.56 0.66
C SER A 96 -4.34 2.03 -0.14
N VAL A 97 -3.68 0.97 0.33
CA VAL A 97 -2.51 0.39 -0.34
C VAL A 97 -2.84 -0.28 -1.70
N VAL A 98 -4.10 -0.68 -1.92
CA VAL A 98 -4.55 -1.23 -3.20
C VAL A 98 -5.06 -0.12 -4.13
N ALA A 99 -5.66 0.93 -3.56
CA ALA A 99 -6.25 2.03 -4.33
C ALA A 99 -5.24 2.78 -5.22
N ASP A 100 -3.97 2.87 -4.82
CA ASP A 100 -2.90 3.51 -5.60
C ASP A 100 -2.40 2.64 -6.76
N SER A 101 -2.35 1.32 -6.57
CA SER A 101 -1.72 0.40 -7.52
C SER A 101 -2.38 0.42 -8.91
N ALA A 102 -3.70 0.53 -8.97
CA ALA A 102 -4.45 0.62 -10.21
C ALA A 102 -4.13 1.93 -10.97
N GLN A 103 -3.86 3.02 -10.25
CA GLN A 103 -3.58 4.32 -10.86
C GLN A 103 -2.25 4.33 -11.59
N PHE A 104 -1.22 3.68 -11.06
CA PHE A 104 0.09 3.60 -11.70
C PHE A 104 0.04 2.92 -13.07
N SER A 105 -0.62 1.77 -13.16
CA SER A 105 -0.75 1.05 -14.45
C SER A 105 -1.59 1.84 -15.46
N ALA A 106 -2.65 2.52 -15.00
CA ALA A 106 -3.45 3.38 -15.84
C ALA A 106 -2.64 4.57 -16.39
N MET A 107 -1.86 5.25 -15.53
CA MET A 107 -1.00 6.37 -15.98
C MET A 107 0.07 5.92 -16.99
N VAL A 108 0.70 4.75 -16.78
CA VAL A 108 1.66 4.21 -17.77
C VAL A 108 0.98 3.94 -19.11
N THR A 109 -0.27 3.46 -19.10
CA THR A 109 -1.03 3.22 -20.32
C THR A 109 -1.44 4.50 -21.02
N GLU A 110 -1.77 5.55 -20.27
CA GLU A 110 -2.20 6.84 -20.81
C GLU A 110 -1.04 7.70 -21.34
N LEU A 111 0.13 7.64 -20.68
CA LEU A 111 1.31 8.43 -21.05
C LEU A 111 2.25 7.71 -22.02
N GLY A 112 2.20 6.38 -22.05
CA GLY A 112 3.12 5.57 -22.85
C GLY A 112 2.75 5.54 -24.33
N ASP A 113 3.77 5.42 -25.19
CA ASP A 113 3.55 5.10 -26.61
C ASP A 113 2.81 3.75 -26.69
N GLN A 114 1.67 3.73 -27.39
CA GLN A 114 0.80 2.56 -27.53
C GLN A 114 1.55 1.34 -28.11
N ALA A 115 2.57 1.56 -28.94
CA ALA A 115 3.41 0.50 -29.49
C ALA A 115 4.23 -0.23 -28.41
N TYR A 116 4.55 0.43 -27.27
CA TYR A 116 5.45 -0.07 -26.24
C TYR A 116 4.79 -0.19 -24.86
N VAL A 117 3.52 0.12 -24.70
CA VAL A 117 2.80 0.06 -23.40
C VAL A 117 2.96 -1.30 -22.72
N GLY A 118 2.84 -2.41 -23.46
CA GLY A 118 3.03 -3.75 -22.90
C GLY A 118 4.42 -3.95 -22.29
N THR A 119 5.46 -3.48 -22.99
CA THR A 119 6.84 -3.54 -22.51
C THR A 119 7.02 -2.66 -21.28
N ALA A 120 6.48 -1.45 -21.28
CA ALA A 120 6.56 -0.52 -20.15
C ALA A 120 5.91 -1.10 -18.90
N LEU A 121 4.72 -1.67 -19.02
CA LEU A 121 4.03 -2.36 -17.91
C LEU A 121 4.81 -3.57 -17.40
N THR A 122 5.40 -4.36 -18.30
CA THR A 122 6.22 -5.51 -17.91
C THR A 122 7.46 -5.09 -17.12
N VAL A 123 8.17 -4.04 -17.58
CA VAL A 123 9.33 -3.49 -16.86
C VAL A 123 8.90 -2.92 -15.50
N GLN A 124 7.80 -2.19 -15.44
CA GLN A 124 7.25 -1.68 -14.18
C GLN A 124 6.97 -2.82 -13.18
N LEU A 125 6.34 -3.90 -13.63
CA LEU A 125 6.06 -5.07 -12.79
C LEU A 125 7.34 -5.78 -12.37
N ALA A 126 8.29 -5.99 -13.27
CA ALA A 126 9.56 -6.66 -12.96
C ALA A 126 10.35 -5.90 -11.89
N VAL A 127 10.51 -4.59 -12.04
CA VAL A 127 11.17 -3.73 -11.04
C VAL A 127 10.39 -3.75 -9.72
N GLY A 128 9.06 -3.64 -9.79
CA GLY A 128 8.20 -3.66 -8.61
C GLY A 128 8.32 -4.96 -7.81
N PHE A 129 8.28 -6.11 -8.48
CA PHE A 129 8.45 -7.42 -7.82
C PHE A 129 9.86 -7.60 -7.26
N THR A 130 10.89 -7.12 -7.93
CA THR A 130 12.26 -7.15 -7.39
C THR A 130 12.36 -6.35 -6.09
N LEU A 131 11.79 -5.16 -6.04
CA LEU A 131 11.72 -4.34 -4.82
C LEU A 131 10.91 -5.04 -3.71
N THR A 132 9.87 -5.78 -4.08
CA THR A 132 9.05 -6.56 -3.13
C THR A 132 9.87 -7.62 -2.40
N VAL A 133 10.77 -8.31 -3.09
CA VAL A 133 11.66 -9.31 -2.45
C VAL A 133 12.48 -8.65 -1.34
N VAL A 134 13.05 -7.49 -1.60
CA VAL A 134 13.84 -6.74 -0.60
C VAL A 134 12.99 -6.40 0.63
N THR A 135 11.76 -5.90 0.45
CA THR A 135 10.91 -5.53 1.58
C THR A 135 10.44 -6.71 2.40
N ILE A 136 10.03 -7.81 1.75
CA ILE A 136 9.60 -9.03 2.44
C ILE A 136 10.75 -9.59 3.30
N TRP A 137 11.99 -9.55 2.80
CA TRP A 137 13.17 -10.00 3.53
C TRP A 137 13.57 -9.06 4.68
N LEU A 138 13.37 -7.76 4.52
CA LEU A 138 13.80 -6.77 5.48
C LEU A 138 12.86 -6.68 6.70
N VAL A 139 11.56 -6.93 6.51
CA VAL A 139 10.57 -6.87 7.61
C VAL A 139 10.95 -7.76 8.80
N PRO A 140 11.23 -9.09 8.66
CA PRO A 140 11.58 -9.91 9.82
C PRO A 140 12.87 -9.47 10.49
N VAL A 141 13.87 -9.02 9.73
CA VAL A 141 15.13 -8.52 10.28
C VAL A 141 14.92 -7.30 11.18
N LEU A 142 14.08 -6.36 10.73
CA LEU A 142 13.76 -5.19 11.52
C LEU A 142 12.84 -5.52 12.70
N ARG A 143 11.86 -6.41 12.52
CA ARG A 143 10.99 -6.87 13.59
C ARG A 143 11.79 -7.48 14.74
N ASP A 144 12.75 -8.35 14.44
CA ASP A 144 13.52 -9.07 15.45
C ASP A 144 14.51 -8.16 16.18
N ARG A 145 14.96 -7.08 15.57
CA ARG A 145 15.91 -6.12 16.18
C ARG A 145 15.25 -4.92 16.83
N LEU A 146 14.20 -4.38 16.23
CA LEU A 146 13.60 -3.08 16.58
C LEU A 146 12.08 -3.17 16.85
N GLY A 147 11.45 -4.33 16.64
CA GLY A 147 10.01 -4.51 16.82
C GLY A 147 9.17 -4.15 15.59
N TRP A 148 7.87 -4.38 15.72
CA TRP A 148 6.92 -4.18 14.63
C TRP A 148 6.78 -2.72 14.17
N HIS A 149 6.92 -1.75 15.07
CA HIS A 149 6.85 -0.32 14.71
C HIS A 149 7.91 0.08 13.68
N ALA A 150 9.15 -0.41 13.84
CA ALA A 150 10.22 -0.14 12.88
C ALA A 150 10.04 -0.94 11.59
N ALA A 151 9.64 -2.21 11.70
CA ALA A 151 9.45 -3.11 10.57
C ALA A 151 8.34 -2.63 9.62
N LEU A 152 7.19 -2.23 10.16
CA LEU A 152 6.07 -1.72 9.37
C LEU A 152 6.26 -0.26 8.99
N GLY A 153 6.84 0.56 9.90
CA GLY A 153 7.14 1.96 9.63
C GLY A 153 8.11 2.17 8.47
N MET A 154 9.07 1.27 8.26
CA MET A 154 9.98 1.28 7.11
C MET A 154 9.21 1.21 5.77
N LEU A 155 8.05 0.56 5.74
CA LEU A 155 7.24 0.47 4.53
C LEU A 155 6.72 1.82 4.06
N ALA A 156 6.61 2.82 4.95
CA ALA A 156 6.20 4.18 4.61
C ALA A 156 7.19 4.92 3.69
N ILE A 157 8.43 4.44 3.55
CA ILE A 157 9.41 5.01 2.61
C ILE A 157 8.87 5.02 1.18
N GLY A 158 8.23 3.92 0.75
CA GLY A 158 7.61 3.81 -0.58
C GLY A 158 6.54 4.89 -0.81
N PRO A 159 5.50 4.96 0.04
CA PRO A 159 4.49 6.02 -0.01
C PRO A 159 5.06 7.44 0.00
N VAL A 160 6.03 7.74 0.85
CA VAL A 160 6.65 9.08 0.89
C VAL A 160 7.28 9.45 -0.45
N LEU A 161 8.08 8.57 -1.03
CA LEU A 161 8.69 8.78 -2.34
C LEU A 161 7.63 8.83 -3.45
N GLY A 162 6.60 8.00 -3.34
CA GLY A 162 5.47 7.97 -4.26
C GLY A 162 4.66 9.27 -4.25
N VAL A 163 4.31 9.79 -3.08
CA VAL A 163 3.63 11.10 -2.95
C VAL A 163 4.47 12.21 -3.56
N ALA A 164 5.77 12.27 -3.24
CA ALA A 164 6.66 13.26 -3.81
C ALA A 164 6.70 13.18 -5.35
N SER A 165 6.73 11.97 -5.91
CA SER A 165 6.72 11.73 -7.35
C SER A 165 5.40 12.17 -7.99
N MET A 166 4.25 11.86 -7.37
CA MET A 166 2.93 12.27 -7.88
C MET A 166 2.73 13.77 -7.83
N LEU A 167 3.20 14.44 -6.78
CA LEU A 167 3.16 15.90 -6.69
C LEU A 167 4.05 16.57 -7.74
N ARG A 168 5.19 15.97 -8.08
CA ARG A 168 6.03 16.44 -9.19
C ARG A 168 5.34 16.23 -10.53
N LEU A 169 4.82 15.03 -10.79
CA LEU A 169 4.13 14.70 -12.04
C LEU A 169 2.95 15.65 -12.31
N LYS A 170 2.17 15.97 -11.28
CA LYS A 170 1.06 16.90 -11.38
C LYS A 170 1.45 18.29 -11.92
N ASN A 171 2.69 18.71 -11.70
CA ASN A 171 3.19 20.02 -12.12
C ASN A 171 3.88 19.99 -13.51
N LEU A 172 3.92 18.83 -14.18
CA LEU A 172 4.49 18.67 -15.50
C LEU A 172 3.43 18.83 -16.59
N PRO A 173 3.82 19.28 -17.80
CA PRO A 173 2.90 19.41 -18.94
C PRO A 173 2.19 18.09 -19.30
N GLU A 174 2.85 16.97 -19.10
CA GLU A 174 2.35 15.61 -19.39
C GLU A 174 1.14 15.25 -18.52
N ALA A 175 0.97 15.89 -17.37
CA ALA A 175 -0.21 15.69 -16.52
C ALA A 175 -1.53 15.99 -17.24
N SER A 176 -1.50 16.88 -18.25
CA SER A 176 -2.66 17.18 -19.08
C SER A 176 -3.13 16.00 -19.96
N GLN A 177 -2.30 15.00 -20.16
CA GLN A 177 -2.63 13.80 -20.93
C GLN A 177 -3.28 12.70 -20.04
N ILE A 178 -3.18 12.82 -18.73
CA ILE A 178 -3.69 11.84 -17.77
C ILE A 178 -5.18 12.12 -17.52
N ALA A 179 -6.00 11.06 -17.54
CA ALA A 179 -7.44 11.12 -17.24
C ALA A 179 -8.18 12.23 -17.99
N ASN A 180 -7.90 12.40 -19.29
CA ASN A 180 -8.51 13.44 -20.14
C ASN A 180 -8.32 14.88 -19.57
N GLY A 181 -7.13 15.20 -19.12
CA GLY A 181 -6.80 16.52 -18.58
C GLY A 181 -7.08 16.74 -17.09
N ARG A 182 -7.36 15.67 -16.35
CA ARG A 182 -7.59 15.71 -14.90
C ARG A 182 -6.40 15.18 -14.08
N GLY A 183 -5.22 15.12 -14.71
CA GLY A 183 -3.99 14.59 -14.11
C GLY A 183 -3.46 15.41 -12.93
#